data_8be0b1256d992837921c4fe563bf10c6
#
_entry.id   8be0b1256d992837921c4fe563bf10c6
#
_cell.length_a   1.000
_cell.length_b   1.000
_cell.length_c   1.000
_cell.angle_alpha   90.00
_cell.angle_beta   90.00
_cell.angle_gamma   90.00
#
_symmetry.space_group_name_H-M   'P 1'
#
loop_
_entity.id
_entity.type
_entity.pdbx_description
1 polymer ?
#
loop_
_entity_poly.entity_id
_entity_poly.type
_entity_poly.pdbx_seq_one_letter_code
_entity_poly.pdbx_strand_id
1 'polypeptide(L)'
;MKTYKISILSLLLALLFLAGCSDRKKFFEDERYEKMVYIVSDNNNIHNLIYDLDGKDGNIRNLSIACSGTNPTEEPVTISLTEDTVLLDEYNYTNFIEDYSRYALKMDPKDYAIESSTVTYPTGEPYTLVPIKIDISVIESLDPDKIYFIPIAIADATPYPIVKKKGNALLQIQKKNKYTSSAEPASYNASGYEGSGYFVITKTMVPLTKNRVRINIGTKRLPAEP
;
A
#
# COMPACT_ATOMS: atom_id res chain seq x y z
N MET A 1 15.20 67.57 25.09
CA MET A 1 14.21 67.28 24.03
C MET A 1 14.62 66.22 23.02
N LYS A 2 15.87 65.75 22.97
CA LYS A 2 16.30 64.67 22.00
C LYS A 2 16.02 63.22 22.44
N THR A 3 15.97 62.93 23.73
CA THR A 3 15.77 61.62 24.31
C THR A 3 14.35 61.04 24.12
N TYR A 4 13.31 61.87 24.16
CA TYR A 4 11.93 61.43 23.98
C TYR A 4 11.60 61.01 22.54
N LYS A 5 12.27 61.60 21.54
CA LYS A 5 12.03 61.26 20.14
C LYS A 5 12.57 59.85 19.79
N ILE A 6 13.69 59.44 20.43
CA ILE A 6 14.27 58.11 20.23
C ILE A 6 13.40 57.03 20.89
N SER A 7 12.83 57.29 22.07
CA SER A 7 11.96 56.36 22.79
C SER A 7 10.63 56.12 22.04
N ILE A 8 10.06 57.16 21.44
CA ILE A 8 8.82 57.03 20.66
C ILE A 8 9.06 56.24 19.37
N LEU A 9 10.20 56.45 18.70
CA LEU A 9 10.55 55.76 17.49
C LEU A 9 10.82 54.23 17.74
N SER A 10 11.49 53.90 18.85
CA SER A 10 11.71 52.51 19.25
C SER A 10 10.42 51.82 19.69
N LEU A 11 9.49 52.52 20.31
CA LEU A 11 8.17 51.99 20.68
C LEU A 11 7.31 51.75 19.45
N LEU A 12 7.35 52.66 18.44
CA LEU A 12 6.64 52.48 17.17
C LEU A 12 7.21 51.31 16.35
N LEU A 13 8.54 51.14 16.38
CA LEU A 13 9.21 50.02 15.71
C LEU A 13 8.86 48.67 16.36
N ALA A 14 8.77 48.62 17.69
CA ALA A 14 8.36 47.43 18.42
C ALA A 14 6.88 47.04 18.17
N LEU A 15 6.00 48.03 18.00
CA LEU A 15 4.59 47.80 17.62
C LEU A 15 4.42 47.23 16.20
N LEU A 16 5.30 47.62 15.27
CA LEU A 16 5.29 47.05 13.91
C LEU A 16 5.67 45.57 13.88
N PHE A 17 6.53 45.10 14.79
CA PHE A 17 6.87 43.69 14.90
C PHE A 17 5.78 42.82 15.53
N LEU A 18 4.85 43.40 16.28
CA LEU A 18 3.72 42.70 16.89
C LEU A 18 2.54 42.52 15.95
N ALA A 19 2.43 43.33 14.89
CA ALA A 19 1.34 43.22 13.89
C ALA A 19 1.55 42.12 12.83
N GLY A 20 2.75 41.54 12.74
CA GLY A 20 3.09 40.57 11.72
C GLY A 20 2.69 39.13 12.00
N CYS A 21 2.08 38.80 13.14
CA CYS A 21 1.82 37.42 13.56
C CYS A 21 0.38 36.91 13.31
N SER A 22 -0.56 37.76 12.90
CA SER A 22 -1.96 37.33 12.75
C SER A 22 -2.26 36.62 11.44
N ASP A 23 -1.52 36.89 10.35
CA ASP A 23 -1.80 36.29 9.04
C ASP A 23 -1.27 34.87 8.87
N ARG A 24 -0.29 34.46 9.70
CA ARG A 24 0.22 33.08 9.62
C ARG A 24 -0.78 32.03 10.09
N LYS A 25 -1.64 32.35 11.04
CA LYS A 25 -2.68 31.41 11.50
C LYS A 25 -3.72 31.15 10.41
N LYS A 26 -4.23 32.18 9.75
CA LYS A 26 -5.18 32.05 8.65
C LYS A 26 -4.63 31.23 7.49
N PHE A 27 -3.30 31.30 7.25
CA PHE A 27 -2.67 30.56 6.16
C PHE A 27 -2.77 29.04 6.32
N PHE A 28 -2.88 28.52 7.54
CA PHE A 28 -2.99 27.07 7.83
C PHE A 28 -4.42 26.65 8.22
N GLU A 29 -5.33 27.60 8.39
CA GLU A 29 -6.73 27.33 8.78
C GLU A 29 -7.66 27.21 7.56
N ASP A 30 -7.30 27.82 6.41
CA ASP A 30 -8.11 27.78 5.21
C ASP A 30 -7.86 26.48 4.42
N GLU A 31 -8.95 25.85 3.96
CA GLU A 31 -8.88 24.73 3.01
C GLU A 31 -8.27 25.20 1.68
N ARG A 32 -7.18 24.55 1.24
CA ARG A 32 -6.43 24.97 0.06
C ARG A 32 -6.56 24.00 -1.10
N TYR A 33 -6.91 22.76 -0.78
CA TYR A 33 -7.00 21.69 -1.76
C TYR A 33 -8.40 21.10 -1.72
N GLU A 34 -8.87 20.73 -2.88
CA GLU A 34 -10.13 19.99 -2.99
C GLU A 34 -10.06 18.70 -2.17
N LYS A 35 -11.09 18.45 -1.37
CA LYS A 35 -11.24 17.19 -0.64
C LYS A 35 -11.66 16.11 -1.63
N MET A 36 -10.82 15.09 -1.75
CA MET A 36 -11.03 13.96 -2.66
C MET A 36 -10.65 12.66 -1.98
N VAL A 37 -11.45 11.63 -2.16
CA VAL A 37 -11.22 10.30 -1.60
C VAL A 37 -10.31 9.49 -2.52
N TYR A 38 -9.37 8.73 -1.92
CA TYR A 38 -8.44 7.90 -2.67
C TYR A 38 -7.96 6.68 -1.88
N ILE A 39 -7.55 5.64 -2.61
CA ILE A 39 -6.89 4.47 -2.04
C ILE A 39 -5.39 4.77 -1.86
N VAL A 40 -4.87 4.48 -0.68
CA VAL A 40 -3.44 4.61 -0.39
C VAL A 40 -2.69 3.44 -1.03
N SER A 41 -1.95 3.73 -2.09
CA SER A 41 -1.20 2.75 -2.89
C SER A 41 0.08 3.40 -3.43
N ASP A 42 1.00 2.60 -3.99
CA ASP A 42 2.18 3.10 -4.67
C ASP A 42 1.84 3.83 -5.99
N ASN A 43 2.86 4.29 -6.72
CA ASN A 43 2.68 5.02 -7.97
C ASN A 43 2.01 4.18 -9.09
N ASN A 44 2.05 2.85 -8.99
CA ASN A 44 1.44 1.93 -9.94
C ASN A 44 0.07 1.42 -9.46
N ASN A 45 -0.50 2.04 -8.43
CA ASN A 45 -1.72 1.62 -7.76
C ASN A 45 -1.64 0.19 -7.17
N ILE A 46 -0.44 -0.23 -6.76
CA ILE A 46 -0.26 -1.50 -6.05
C ILE A 46 -0.22 -1.23 -4.54
N HIS A 47 -0.95 -2.04 -3.79
CA HIS A 47 -0.93 -2.06 -2.34
C HIS A 47 -0.56 -3.46 -1.85
N ASN A 48 0.55 -3.58 -1.13
CA ASN A 48 1.06 -4.88 -0.69
C ASN A 48 0.37 -5.37 0.58
N LEU A 49 -0.23 -6.55 0.54
CA LEU A 49 -0.80 -7.26 1.67
C LEU A 49 0.14 -8.41 2.06
N ILE A 50 1.02 -8.17 3.05
CA ILE A 50 2.02 -9.14 3.48
C ILE A 50 1.48 -9.96 4.65
N TYR A 51 1.12 -11.22 4.41
CA TYR A 51 0.59 -12.15 5.41
C TYR A 51 1.71 -12.95 6.05
N ASP A 52 1.76 -12.92 7.40
CA ASP A 52 2.69 -13.73 8.17
C ASP A 52 2.13 -15.15 8.35
N LEU A 53 2.86 -16.14 7.80
CA LEU A 53 2.46 -17.54 7.80
C LEU A 53 2.50 -18.19 9.20
N ASP A 54 2.90 -17.46 10.26
CA ASP A 54 2.76 -17.95 11.62
C ASP A 54 1.35 -17.74 12.20
N GLY A 55 0.52 -16.94 11.53
CA GLY A 55 -0.90 -16.75 11.85
C GLY A 55 -1.19 -15.97 13.12
N LYS A 56 -0.19 -15.38 13.78
CA LYS A 56 -0.36 -14.71 15.07
C LYS A 56 -1.13 -13.40 15.00
N ASP A 57 -1.18 -12.79 13.84
CA ASP A 57 -1.83 -11.49 13.59
C ASP A 57 -3.27 -11.61 13.10
N GLY A 58 -3.88 -12.81 13.23
CA GLY A 58 -5.28 -13.06 12.86
C GLY A 58 -5.54 -13.08 11.36
N ASN A 59 -4.50 -13.08 10.52
CA ASN A 59 -4.61 -13.13 9.04
C ASN A 59 -5.38 -11.93 8.44
N ILE A 60 -5.33 -10.79 9.10
CA ILE A 60 -5.99 -9.56 8.65
C ILE A 60 -4.92 -8.58 8.17
N ARG A 61 -5.17 -8.00 7.00
CA ARG A 61 -4.42 -6.87 6.45
C ARG A 61 -5.38 -5.75 6.11
N ASN A 62 -4.90 -4.53 6.19
CA ASN A 62 -5.76 -3.37 6.02
C ASN A 62 -5.44 -2.66 4.71
N LEU A 63 -6.47 -2.37 3.95
CA LEU A 63 -6.44 -1.35 2.91
C LEU A 63 -6.72 0.00 3.56
N SER A 64 -5.89 0.99 3.30
CA SER A 64 -6.10 2.36 3.78
C SER A 64 -6.78 3.20 2.71
N ILE A 65 -7.83 3.91 3.09
CA ILE A 65 -8.52 4.89 2.26
C ILE A 65 -8.43 6.23 2.98
N ALA A 66 -8.02 7.26 2.26
CA ALA A 66 -7.81 8.59 2.80
C ALA A 66 -8.57 9.65 2.02
N CYS A 67 -8.74 10.82 2.62
CA CYS A 67 -9.26 12.01 1.97
C CYS A 67 -8.17 13.08 1.91
N SER A 68 -7.96 13.68 0.73
CA SER A 68 -7.06 14.83 0.57
C SER A 68 -7.67 16.09 1.18
N GLY A 69 -6.87 17.12 1.29
CA GLY A 69 -7.26 18.41 1.84
C GLY A 69 -6.25 18.90 2.89
N THR A 70 -6.36 20.17 3.24
CA THR A 70 -5.53 20.78 4.29
C THR A 70 -6.12 20.50 5.68
N ASN A 71 -7.44 20.55 5.77
CA ASN A 71 -8.20 20.35 7.00
C ASN A 71 -8.88 18.97 7.01
N PRO A 72 -9.17 18.41 8.19
CA PRO A 72 -9.99 17.22 8.33
C PRO A 72 -11.35 17.35 7.61
N THR A 73 -11.99 16.22 7.35
CA THR A 73 -13.36 16.20 6.80
C THR A 73 -14.33 16.83 7.81
N GLU A 74 -15.29 17.60 7.33
CA GLU A 74 -16.30 18.27 8.17
C GLU A 74 -17.46 17.36 8.54
N GLU A 75 -17.67 16.32 7.72
CA GLU A 75 -18.72 15.32 7.89
C GLU A 75 -18.20 13.92 7.55
N PRO A 76 -18.89 12.86 8.01
CA PRO A 76 -18.51 11.49 7.67
C PRO A 76 -18.61 11.24 6.16
N VAL A 77 -17.69 10.45 5.63
CA VAL A 77 -17.66 10.09 4.21
C VAL A 77 -18.08 8.62 4.07
N THR A 78 -19.10 8.37 3.27
CA THR A 78 -19.54 7.00 2.94
C THR A 78 -18.85 6.57 1.66
N ILE A 79 -18.17 5.41 1.68
CA ILE A 79 -17.37 4.88 0.59
C ILE A 79 -17.89 3.50 0.23
N SER A 80 -18.23 3.27 -1.02
CA SER A 80 -18.62 1.97 -1.54
C SER A 80 -17.48 1.38 -2.37
N LEU A 81 -17.13 0.12 -2.09
CA LEU A 81 -16.07 -0.62 -2.77
C LEU A 81 -16.66 -1.64 -3.74
N THR A 82 -15.98 -1.85 -4.85
CA THR A 82 -16.32 -2.85 -5.86
C THR A 82 -15.07 -3.53 -6.41
N GLU A 83 -15.22 -4.67 -7.04
CA GLU A 83 -14.18 -5.29 -7.85
C GLU A 83 -14.07 -4.55 -9.19
N ASP A 84 -12.83 -4.29 -9.64
CA ASP A 84 -12.54 -3.73 -10.97
C ASP A 84 -11.26 -4.36 -11.54
N THR A 85 -11.43 -5.19 -12.57
CA THR A 85 -10.32 -5.94 -13.18
C THR A 85 -9.54 -5.16 -14.24
N VAL A 86 -10.01 -3.98 -14.65
CA VAL A 86 -9.36 -3.18 -15.72
C VAL A 86 -7.88 -2.94 -15.41
N LEU A 87 -7.58 -2.54 -14.17
CA LEU A 87 -6.20 -2.29 -13.75
C LEU A 87 -5.33 -3.57 -13.77
N LEU A 88 -5.91 -4.74 -13.50
CA LEU A 88 -5.21 -6.02 -13.58
C LEU A 88 -4.88 -6.39 -15.03
N ASP A 89 -5.81 -6.16 -15.95
CA ASP A 89 -5.58 -6.39 -17.37
C ASP A 89 -4.49 -5.45 -17.93
N GLU A 90 -4.51 -4.18 -17.53
CA GLU A 90 -3.47 -3.20 -17.86
C GLU A 90 -2.10 -3.60 -17.27
N TYR A 91 -2.07 -4.05 -16.02
CA TYR A 91 -0.86 -4.56 -15.37
C TYR A 91 -0.27 -5.75 -16.13
N ASN A 92 -1.09 -6.71 -16.48
CA ASN A 92 -0.67 -7.91 -17.19
C ASN A 92 -0.12 -7.58 -18.59
N TYR A 93 -0.85 -6.76 -19.34
CA TYR A 93 -0.40 -6.33 -20.66
C TYR A 93 0.90 -5.53 -20.60
N THR A 94 1.03 -4.59 -19.68
CA THR A 94 2.22 -3.75 -19.55
C THR A 94 3.46 -4.54 -19.18
N ASN A 95 3.34 -5.55 -18.28
CA ASN A 95 4.49 -6.28 -17.76
C ASN A 95 4.85 -7.53 -18.54
N PHE A 96 3.88 -8.15 -19.24
CA PHE A 96 4.06 -9.46 -19.84
C PHE A 96 3.66 -9.51 -21.31
N ILE A 97 3.02 -8.48 -21.84
CA ILE A 97 2.54 -8.38 -23.24
C ILE A 97 1.66 -9.60 -23.59
N GLU A 98 2.15 -10.51 -24.43
CA GLU A 98 1.44 -11.73 -24.86
C GLU A 98 1.93 -13.00 -24.15
N ASP A 99 2.80 -12.88 -23.15
CA ASP A 99 3.24 -14.03 -22.34
C ASP A 99 2.21 -14.35 -21.25
N TYR A 100 1.08 -14.93 -21.66
CA TYR A 100 -0.04 -15.28 -20.77
C TYR A 100 0.36 -16.25 -19.66
N SER A 101 1.45 -17.02 -19.83
CA SER A 101 1.95 -17.94 -18.80
C SER A 101 2.45 -17.21 -17.55
N ARG A 102 2.82 -15.94 -17.69
CA ARG A 102 3.34 -15.08 -16.62
C ARG A 102 2.31 -14.14 -16.04
N TYR A 103 1.12 -14.09 -16.60
CA TYR A 103 0.09 -13.17 -16.12
C TYR A 103 -0.16 -13.35 -14.62
N ALA A 104 -0.30 -12.22 -13.95
CA ALA A 104 -0.79 -12.18 -12.59
C ALA A 104 -2.25 -12.63 -12.54
N LEU A 105 -2.60 -13.33 -11.48
CA LEU A 105 -3.90 -13.95 -11.31
C LEU A 105 -4.77 -13.15 -10.35
N LYS A 106 -6.04 -13.10 -10.64
CA LYS A 106 -7.03 -12.61 -9.69
C LYS A 106 -7.27 -13.67 -8.61
N MET A 107 -7.32 -13.24 -7.33
CA MET A 107 -7.79 -14.10 -6.25
C MET A 107 -9.26 -14.46 -6.45
N ASP A 108 -9.61 -15.72 -6.17
CA ASP A 108 -11.01 -16.14 -6.17
C ASP A 108 -11.74 -15.43 -5.01
N PRO A 109 -12.91 -14.80 -5.25
CA PRO A 109 -13.67 -14.11 -4.21
C PRO A 109 -14.06 -14.98 -3.00
N LYS A 110 -14.10 -16.30 -3.15
CA LYS A 110 -14.35 -17.24 -2.03
C LYS A 110 -13.16 -17.36 -1.07
N ASP A 111 -11.96 -17.01 -1.51
CA ASP A 111 -10.70 -17.21 -0.80
C ASP A 111 -10.31 -16.01 0.09
N TYR A 112 -11.06 -14.92 0.05
CA TYR A 112 -10.86 -13.76 0.89
C TYR A 112 -12.17 -13.16 1.38
N ALA A 113 -12.11 -12.39 2.46
CA ALA A 113 -13.23 -11.63 2.96
C ALA A 113 -12.83 -10.17 3.15
N ILE A 114 -13.62 -9.27 2.56
CA ILE A 114 -13.63 -7.84 2.89
C ILE A 114 -14.79 -7.64 3.86
N GLU A 115 -14.51 -7.14 5.06
CA GLU A 115 -15.48 -7.07 6.15
C GLU A 115 -16.75 -6.31 5.76
N SER A 116 -16.62 -5.25 4.97
CA SER A 116 -17.74 -4.49 4.42
C SER A 116 -17.41 -3.89 3.07
N SER A 117 -18.33 -3.99 2.13
CA SER A 117 -18.26 -3.28 0.84
C SER A 117 -18.59 -1.79 0.97
N THR A 118 -19.16 -1.36 2.10
CA THR A 118 -19.46 0.04 2.41
C THR A 118 -18.76 0.42 3.71
N VAL A 119 -17.93 1.45 3.65
CA VAL A 119 -17.08 1.91 4.75
C VAL A 119 -17.42 3.36 5.07
N THR A 120 -17.48 3.68 6.35
CA THR A 120 -17.62 5.07 6.79
C THR A 120 -16.27 5.60 7.24
N TYR A 121 -15.86 6.70 6.62
CA TYR A 121 -14.69 7.47 7.00
C TYR A 121 -15.11 8.47 8.08
N PRO A 122 -14.60 8.37 9.32
CA PRO A 122 -15.04 9.24 10.41
C PRO A 122 -14.58 10.68 10.23
N THR A 123 -15.38 11.63 10.71
CA THR A 123 -14.99 13.05 10.74
C THR A 123 -13.74 13.26 11.58
N GLY A 124 -12.79 14.03 11.07
CA GLY A 124 -11.56 14.38 11.78
C GLY A 124 -10.44 13.35 11.71
N GLU A 125 -10.70 12.16 11.23
CA GLU A 125 -9.67 11.13 11.05
C GLU A 125 -8.89 11.34 9.72
N PRO A 126 -7.59 11.02 9.67
CA PRO A 126 -6.79 11.19 8.46
C PRO A 126 -7.00 10.08 7.42
N TYR A 127 -7.49 8.91 7.82
CA TYR A 127 -7.78 7.75 6.97
C TYR A 127 -8.75 6.79 7.65
N THR A 128 -9.31 5.89 6.87
CA THR A 128 -10.04 4.71 7.37
C THR A 128 -9.37 3.43 6.89
N LEU A 129 -9.55 2.34 7.65
CA LEU A 129 -8.98 1.03 7.35
C LEU A 129 -10.09 0.07 6.96
N VAL A 130 -9.86 -0.66 5.87
CA VAL A 130 -10.73 -1.74 5.41
C VAL A 130 -10.03 -3.07 5.67
N PRO A 131 -10.49 -3.89 6.63
CA PRO A 131 -9.89 -5.16 6.91
C PRO A 131 -10.13 -6.16 5.77
N ILE A 132 -9.05 -6.84 5.37
CA ILE A 132 -9.06 -7.92 4.37
C ILE A 132 -8.49 -9.16 5.03
N LYS A 133 -9.30 -10.19 5.12
CA LYS A 133 -8.95 -11.45 5.75
C LYS A 133 -8.77 -12.53 4.70
N ILE A 134 -7.66 -13.28 4.79
CA ILE A 134 -7.39 -14.48 4.00
C ILE A 134 -6.90 -15.57 4.94
N ASP A 135 -7.45 -16.77 4.84
CA ASP A 135 -6.98 -17.88 5.67
C ASP A 135 -5.56 -18.30 5.27
N ILE A 136 -4.75 -18.62 6.28
CA ILE A 136 -3.33 -19.00 6.05
C ILE A 136 -3.20 -20.19 5.14
N SER A 137 -4.10 -21.19 5.24
CA SER A 137 -4.13 -22.35 4.35
C SER A 137 -4.31 -21.97 2.88
N VAL A 138 -5.13 -20.97 2.59
CA VAL A 138 -5.28 -20.41 1.24
C VAL A 138 -3.97 -19.79 0.79
N ILE A 139 -3.37 -18.91 1.63
CA ILE A 139 -2.12 -18.24 1.29
C ILE A 139 -0.99 -19.26 1.08
N GLU A 140 -0.88 -20.30 1.92
CA GLU A 140 0.10 -21.37 1.75
C GLU A 140 -0.09 -22.14 0.44
N SER A 141 -1.34 -22.33 -0.01
CA SER A 141 -1.66 -23.04 -1.25
C SER A 141 -1.36 -22.28 -2.55
N LEU A 142 -1.19 -20.95 -2.47
CA LEU A 142 -0.88 -20.13 -3.65
C LEU A 142 0.45 -20.56 -4.28
N ASP A 143 0.48 -20.69 -5.60
CA ASP A 143 1.69 -20.99 -6.35
C ASP A 143 2.74 -19.88 -6.11
N PRO A 144 3.93 -20.22 -5.56
CA PRO A 144 4.96 -19.24 -5.26
C PRO A 144 5.62 -18.60 -6.51
N ASP A 145 5.34 -19.12 -7.71
CA ASP A 145 5.83 -18.58 -8.99
C ASP A 145 4.84 -17.65 -9.67
N LYS A 146 3.66 -17.45 -9.07
CA LYS A 146 2.60 -16.58 -9.59
C LYS A 146 2.42 -15.35 -8.72
N ILE A 147 1.95 -14.28 -9.34
CA ILE A 147 1.53 -13.06 -8.67
C ILE A 147 0.01 -13.11 -8.51
N TYR A 148 -0.49 -12.81 -7.32
CA TYR A 148 -1.92 -12.79 -7.03
C TYR A 148 -2.36 -11.42 -6.58
N PHE A 149 -3.48 -10.94 -7.15
CA PHE A 149 -4.08 -9.67 -6.81
C PHE A 149 -5.56 -9.81 -6.43
N ILE A 150 -6.01 -8.96 -5.52
CA ILE A 150 -7.42 -8.59 -5.36
C ILE A 150 -7.58 -7.23 -6.02
N PRO A 151 -8.22 -7.12 -7.19
CA PRO A 151 -8.47 -5.85 -7.85
C PRO A 151 -9.67 -5.16 -7.19
N ILE A 152 -9.50 -3.92 -6.72
CA ILE A 152 -10.52 -3.17 -6.00
C ILE A 152 -10.62 -1.74 -6.51
N ALA A 153 -11.82 -1.18 -6.50
CA ALA A 153 -12.08 0.23 -6.81
C ALA A 153 -13.06 0.84 -5.83
N ILE A 154 -13.01 2.16 -5.68
CA ILE A 154 -14.06 2.95 -5.05
C ILE A 154 -15.13 3.17 -6.11
N ALA A 155 -16.31 2.57 -5.92
CA ALA A 155 -17.45 2.73 -6.80
C ALA A 155 -18.15 4.08 -6.59
N ASP A 156 -18.24 4.51 -5.31
CA ASP A 156 -18.84 5.78 -4.92
C ASP A 156 -18.21 6.31 -3.64
N ALA A 157 -18.20 7.62 -3.50
CA ALA A 157 -17.78 8.31 -2.29
C ALA A 157 -18.60 9.58 -2.11
N THR A 158 -19.28 9.70 -0.99
CA THR A 158 -20.17 10.83 -0.69
C THR A 158 -19.78 11.42 0.67
N PRO A 159 -19.57 12.76 0.80
CA PRO A 159 -19.90 13.81 -0.19
C PRO A 159 -18.73 14.20 -1.12
N TYR A 160 -17.54 13.65 -0.96
CA TYR A 160 -16.35 14.11 -1.67
C TYR A 160 -16.06 13.26 -2.92
N PRO A 161 -15.58 13.88 -4.03
CA PRO A 161 -15.25 13.15 -5.26
C PRO A 161 -14.07 12.21 -5.07
N ILE A 162 -13.93 11.26 -6.01
CA ILE A 162 -12.87 10.27 -6.04
C ILE A 162 -11.70 10.79 -6.87
N VAL A 163 -10.46 10.60 -6.41
CA VAL A 163 -9.25 10.87 -7.19
C VAL A 163 -9.16 9.88 -8.35
N LYS A 164 -9.37 10.34 -9.59
CA LYS A 164 -9.42 9.48 -10.79
C LYS A 164 -8.24 8.49 -10.92
N LYS A 165 -7.01 8.92 -10.57
CA LYS A 165 -5.80 8.10 -10.68
C LYS A 165 -5.55 7.19 -9.47
N LYS A 166 -6.32 7.34 -8.38
CA LYS A 166 -6.14 6.63 -7.11
C LYS A 166 -7.46 6.06 -6.58
N GLY A 167 -8.48 6.01 -7.44
CA GLY A 167 -9.77 5.41 -7.10
C GLY A 167 -9.77 3.88 -7.18
N ASN A 168 -8.74 3.27 -7.76
CA ASN A 168 -8.59 1.81 -7.83
C ASN A 168 -7.20 1.36 -7.39
N ALA A 169 -7.07 0.09 -7.01
CA ALA A 169 -5.80 -0.51 -6.63
C ALA A 169 -5.79 -2.03 -6.88
N LEU A 170 -4.59 -2.56 -7.08
CA LEU A 170 -4.28 -3.98 -7.07
C LEU A 170 -3.70 -4.34 -5.70
N LEU A 171 -4.42 -5.12 -4.90
CA LEU A 171 -3.94 -5.59 -3.62
C LEU A 171 -3.11 -6.84 -3.84
N GLN A 172 -1.78 -6.70 -3.79
CA GLN A 172 -0.85 -7.80 -4.02
C GLN A 172 -0.75 -8.68 -2.78
N ILE A 173 -1.06 -9.97 -2.94
CA ILE A 173 -0.95 -10.96 -1.88
C ILE A 173 0.50 -11.44 -1.79
N GLN A 174 1.11 -11.26 -0.63
CA GLN A 174 2.48 -11.65 -0.36
C GLN A 174 2.60 -12.48 0.91
N LYS A 175 3.56 -13.40 0.91
CA LYS A 175 3.84 -14.33 2.02
C LYS A 175 5.08 -13.89 2.79
N LYS A 176 5.04 -14.10 4.10
CA LYS A 176 6.20 -13.92 4.98
C LYS A 176 6.25 -15.05 6.00
N ASN A 177 7.43 -15.56 6.30
CA ASN A 177 7.69 -16.41 7.44
C ASN A 177 8.96 -15.94 8.17
N LYS A 178 9.40 -16.65 9.21
CA LYS A 178 10.58 -16.27 10.00
C LYS A 178 11.89 -16.25 9.22
N TYR A 179 11.94 -16.83 8.02
CA TYR A 179 13.18 -16.95 7.24
C TYR A 179 13.25 -15.92 6.09
N THR A 180 12.11 -15.57 5.51
CA THR A 180 12.05 -14.73 4.31
C THR A 180 10.66 -14.13 4.10
N SER A 181 10.57 -13.11 3.23
CA SER A 181 9.33 -12.50 2.74
C SER A 181 9.34 -12.50 1.22
N SER A 182 8.18 -12.64 0.57
CA SER A 182 8.08 -12.43 -0.88
C SER A 182 8.20 -10.96 -1.29
N ALA A 183 7.91 -10.02 -0.37
CA ALA A 183 8.13 -8.60 -0.58
C ALA A 183 9.62 -8.23 -0.56
N GLU A 184 10.35 -8.80 0.40
CA GLU A 184 11.78 -8.55 0.61
C GLU A 184 12.49 -9.91 0.80
N PRO A 185 12.78 -10.63 -0.31
CA PRO A 185 13.32 -11.97 -0.23
C PRO A 185 14.73 -11.99 0.39
N ALA A 186 14.92 -12.85 1.39
CA ALA A 186 16.24 -13.12 1.93
C ALA A 186 17.11 -13.83 0.88
N SER A 187 18.37 -13.39 0.76
CA SER A 187 19.35 -13.97 -0.16
C SER A 187 20.26 -14.93 0.57
N TYR A 188 20.78 -15.92 -0.17
CA TYR A 188 21.80 -16.84 0.28
C TYR A 188 22.85 -17.07 -0.82
N ASN A 189 24.08 -17.38 -0.43
CA ASN A 189 25.13 -17.77 -1.34
C ASN A 189 25.26 -19.30 -1.36
N ALA A 190 25.15 -19.88 -2.53
CA ALA A 190 25.39 -21.30 -2.75
C ALA A 190 26.71 -21.45 -3.52
N SER A 191 27.58 -22.33 -3.07
CA SER A 191 28.81 -22.67 -3.75
C SER A 191 29.00 -24.18 -3.80
N GLY A 192 29.66 -24.67 -4.85
CA GLY A 192 29.87 -26.11 -5.04
C GLY A 192 30.45 -26.43 -6.39
N TYR A 193 30.40 -27.68 -6.76
CA TYR A 193 30.85 -28.19 -8.06
C TYR A 193 29.67 -28.71 -8.87
N GLU A 194 29.63 -28.34 -10.15
CA GLU A 194 28.75 -28.96 -11.15
C GLU A 194 29.66 -29.60 -12.20
N GLY A 195 29.79 -30.94 -12.15
CA GLY A 195 30.83 -31.64 -12.86
C GLY A 195 32.22 -31.26 -12.34
N SER A 196 33.09 -30.77 -13.20
CA SER A 196 34.43 -30.27 -12.84
C SER A 196 34.49 -28.76 -12.57
N GLY A 197 33.39 -28.05 -12.82
CA GLY A 197 33.31 -26.59 -12.67
C GLY A 197 32.88 -26.17 -11.25
N TYR A 198 33.67 -25.29 -10.61
CA TYR A 198 33.28 -24.65 -9.35
C TYR A 198 32.36 -23.48 -9.63
N PHE A 199 31.27 -23.37 -8.87
CA PHE A 199 30.34 -22.22 -8.97
C PHE A 199 30.15 -21.52 -7.61
N VAL A 200 29.88 -20.23 -7.68
CA VAL A 200 29.33 -19.42 -6.58
C VAL A 200 28.16 -18.64 -7.14
N ILE A 201 27.00 -18.74 -6.51
CA ILE A 201 25.79 -18.12 -6.99
C ILE A 201 24.98 -17.57 -5.81
N THR A 202 24.43 -16.35 -5.95
CA THR A 202 23.47 -15.77 -5.01
C THR A 202 22.06 -16.10 -5.46
N LYS A 203 21.25 -16.60 -4.57
CA LYS A 203 19.86 -16.98 -4.77
C LYS A 203 18.96 -16.40 -3.69
N THR A 204 17.67 -16.30 -3.97
CA THR A 204 16.65 -15.84 -3.02
C THR A 204 15.86 -17.02 -2.47
N MET A 205 15.43 -16.90 -1.21
CA MET A 205 14.51 -17.84 -0.57
C MET A 205 13.08 -17.41 -0.86
N VAL A 206 12.20 -18.38 -1.09
CA VAL A 206 10.76 -18.17 -1.30
C VAL A 206 9.99 -18.78 -0.14
N PRO A 207 9.15 -18.05 0.59
CA PRO A 207 8.35 -18.59 1.69
C PRO A 207 7.24 -19.50 1.13
N LEU A 208 7.12 -20.72 1.65
CA LEU A 208 6.06 -21.66 1.28
C LEU A 208 5.03 -21.79 2.40
N THR A 209 5.47 -22.19 3.57
CA THR A 209 4.66 -22.32 4.78
C THR A 209 5.37 -21.66 5.96
N LYS A 210 4.75 -21.65 7.12
CA LYS A 210 5.34 -21.13 8.36
C LYS A 210 6.79 -21.57 8.61
N ASN A 211 7.12 -22.83 8.32
CA ASN A 211 8.42 -23.43 8.62
C ASN A 211 9.17 -23.93 7.37
N ARG A 212 8.66 -23.67 6.17
CA ARG A 212 9.25 -24.13 4.92
C ARG A 212 9.56 -22.98 3.99
N VAL A 213 10.71 -23.07 3.34
CA VAL A 213 11.12 -22.21 2.24
C VAL A 213 11.52 -23.05 1.05
N ARG A 214 11.36 -22.51 -0.16
CA ARG A 214 11.95 -23.05 -1.36
C ARG A 214 13.29 -22.35 -1.63
N ILE A 215 14.28 -23.16 -1.92
CA ILE A 215 15.62 -22.74 -2.30
C ILE A 215 15.96 -23.39 -3.62
N ASN A 216 16.30 -22.61 -4.62
CA ASN A 216 16.72 -23.14 -5.94
C ASN A 216 18.21 -23.53 -5.88
N ILE A 217 18.54 -24.79 -6.15
CA ILE A 217 19.91 -25.30 -6.16
C ILE A 217 20.46 -25.26 -7.59
N GLY A 218 21.75 -24.90 -7.74
CA GLY A 218 22.42 -24.85 -9.04
C GLY A 218 21.90 -23.73 -9.94
N THR A 219 22.13 -23.84 -11.22
CA THR A 219 21.74 -22.86 -12.24
C THR A 219 20.28 -23.04 -12.72
N LYS A 220 19.70 -24.21 -12.47
CA LYS A 220 18.34 -24.56 -12.91
C LYS A 220 17.30 -24.14 -11.89
N ARG A 221 16.18 -23.63 -12.39
CA ARG A 221 14.95 -23.43 -11.63
C ARG A 221 14.20 -24.77 -11.61
N LEU A 222 13.99 -25.34 -10.44
CA LEU A 222 13.12 -26.51 -10.33
C LEU A 222 11.67 -26.06 -10.53
N PRO A 223 10.89 -26.78 -11.36
CA PRO A 223 9.47 -26.53 -11.44
C PRO A 223 8.83 -26.69 -10.05
N ALA A 224 7.74 -25.97 -9.79
CA ALA A 224 6.91 -26.23 -8.62
C ALA A 224 6.41 -27.67 -8.73
N GLU A 225 6.65 -28.49 -7.70
CA GLU A 225 6.00 -29.80 -7.63
C GLU A 225 4.49 -29.59 -7.48
N PRO A 226 3.67 -30.40 -8.18
CA PRO A 226 2.22 -30.31 -8.11
C PRO A 226 1.65 -30.62 -6.73
#